data_dd916ba14f74c2470e511c87d6506f7a
#
_entry.id   dd916ba14f74c2470e511c87d6506f7a
#
_cell.length_a   1.000
_cell.length_b   1.000
_cell.length_c   1.000
_cell.angle_alpha   90.00
_cell.angle_beta   90.00
_cell.angle_gamma   90.00
#
_symmetry.space_group_name_H-M   'P 1'
#
loop_
_entity.id
_entity.type
_entity.pdbx_description
1 polymer ?
#
loop_
_entity_poly.entity_id
_entity_poly.type
_entity_poly.pdbx_seq_one_letter_code
_entity_poly.pdbx_strand_id
1 'polypeptide(L)'
;HMGQVILRGAGAAAGLEALVPQDVIGLDEGRQRYGFFTNERGGIEDDLMFANRGDHLFLVVNAGCKEADVARLRAALEPDVTVEYIEDRALLALQGPAAEAALAALAPEVADMRFMDVATVSLNGAECWISRSGYTGEDGYEISVPSEAAVALARVLLADERVEPIGLGARDSLRLEAGLCLYGHDIDAATSPVEAALTWGIQKVRRANGTRAGGFVGADVILGQLAEGVAQKRVGLLPDGRAPMREGTEIFASAEGGAAIGHVTSGAFGPTLQSPMAMGYVPTDL
;
A
#
# COMPACT_ATOMS: atom_id res chain seq x y z
N HIS A 1 -12.18 -4.17 6.65
CA HIS A 1 -11.72 -5.56 6.77
C HIS A 1 -10.20 -5.70 6.77
N MET A 2 -9.45 -4.63 6.48
CA MET A 2 -7.99 -4.59 6.63
C MET A 2 -7.59 -4.87 8.08
N GLY A 3 -6.41 -5.47 8.28
CA GLY A 3 -5.85 -5.63 9.61
C GLY A 3 -5.31 -4.29 10.11
N GLN A 4 -5.56 -3.96 11.37
CA GLN A 4 -5.03 -2.78 12.05
C GLN A 4 -4.21 -3.24 13.25
N VAL A 5 -2.97 -2.77 13.35
CA VAL A 5 -2.02 -3.24 14.36
C VAL A 5 -1.31 -2.05 14.99
N ILE A 6 -1.13 -2.10 16.31
CA ILE A 6 -0.28 -1.16 17.05
C ILE A 6 0.98 -1.87 17.53
N LEU A 7 2.11 -1.21 17.36
CA LEU A 7 3.38 -1.61 17.95
C LEU A 7 3.78 -0.60 19.02
N ARG A 8 3.90 -1.05 20.29
CA ARG A 8 4.27 -0.20 21.42
C ARG A 8 5.58 -0.66 22.06
N GLY A 9 6.43 0.29 22.35
CA GLY A 9 7.71 0.07 23.03
C GLY A 9 8.85 0.84 22.37
N ALA A 10 9.90 1.09 23.12
CA ALA A 10 11.06 1.86 22.63
C ALA A 10 11.77 1.19 21.44
N GLY A 11 11.62 -0.14 21.29
CA GLY A 11 12.19 -0.92 20.19
C GLY A 11 11.31 -1.01 18.94
N ALA A 12 10.07 -0.47 18.94
CA ALA A 12 9.08 -0.68 17.88
C ALA A 12 9.59 -0.25 16.48
N ALA A 13 10.19 0.93 16.38
CA ALA A 13 10.69 1.43 15.10
C ALA A 13 11.88 0.60 14.58
N ALA A 14 12.82 0.27 15.43
CA ALA A 14 13.98 -0.55 15.06
C ALA A 14 13.58 -1.99 14.72
N GLY A 15 12.63 -2.54 15.48
CA GLY A 15 12.09 -3.88 15.24
C GLY A 15 11.36 -3.98 13.92
N LEU A 16 10.46 -3.03 13.62
CA LEU A 16 9.78 -3.01 12.31
C LEU A 16 10.78 -2.77 11.17
N GLU A 17 11.79 -1.88 11.36
CA GLU A 17 12.82 -1.62 10.36
C GLU A 17 13.67 -2.85 10.02
N ALA A 18 13.77 -3.83 10.91
CA ALA A 18 14.41 -5.12 10.62
C ALA A 18 13.54 -6.05 9.75
N LEU A 19 12.25 -5.81 9.64
CA LEU A 19 11.31 -6.61 8.86
C LEU A 19 10.98 -6.01 7.49
N VAL A 20 11.24 -4.71 7.31
CA VAL A 20 10.91 -3.98 6.08
C VAL A 20 12.12 -3.22 5.55
N PRO A 21 12.29 -3.08 4.21
CA PRO A 21 13.40 -2.32 3.64
C PRO A 21 13.22 -0.79 3.75
N GLN A 22 12.12 -0.33 4.31
CA GLN A 22 11.83 1.10 4.47
C GLN A 22 12.55 1.69 5.69
N ASP A 23 12.73 3.01 5.67
CA ASP A 23 13.22 3.81 6.80
C ASP A 23 12.07 4.04 7.78
N VAL A 24 12.00 3.22 8.84
CA VAL A 24 11.01 3.36 9.92
C VAL A 24 11.52 4.30 11.00
N ILE A 25 12.80 4.17 11.37
CA ILE A 25 13.42 4.99 12.42
C ILE A 25 13.41 6.48 12.06
N GLY A 26 13.59 6.82 10.78
CA GLY A 26 13.58 8.19 10.29
C GLY A 26 12.21 8.72 9.87
N LEU A 27 11.13 8.03 10.24
CA LEU A 27 9.77 8.50 9.96
C LEU A 27 9.36 9.50 11.06
N ASP A 28 9.11 10.75 10.66
CA ASP A 28 8.67 11.80 11.57
C ASP A 28 7.31 11.45 12.22
N GLU A 29 7.10 11.94 13.44
CA GLU A 29 5.79 11.87 14.11
C GLU A 29 4.72 12.58 13.27
N GLY A 30 3.51 12.02 13.24
CA GLY A 30 2.42 12.53 12.40
C GLY A 30 2.52 12.16 10.93
N ARG A 31 3.44 11.26 10.56
CA ARG A 31 3.64 10.81 9.18
C ARG A 31 3.41 9.32 9.04
N GLN A 32 3.04 8.89 7.83
CA GLN A 32 3.00 7.48 7.45
C GLN A 32 3.84 7.20 6.22
N ARG A 33 4.06 5.92 5.97
CA ARG A 33 4.82 5.43 4.83
C ARG A 33 4.27 4.11 4.32
N TYR A 34 4.31 3.92 3.01
CA TYR A 34 4.11 2.63 2.37
C TYR A 34 5.36 1.76 2.56
N GLY A 35 5.15 0.52 2.88
CA GLY A 35 6.19 -0.46 3.06
C GLY A 35 5.74 -1.86 2.64
N PHE A 36 6.65 -2.81 2.75
CA PHE A 36 6.38 -4.22 2.47
C PHE A 36 7.27 -5.11 3.31
N PHE A 37 6.70 -6.22 3.80
CA PHE A 37 7.46 -7.30 4.39
C PHE A 37 8.17 -8.07 3.28
N THR A 38 9.41 -8.48 3.55
CA THR A 38 10.19 -9.26 2.60
C THR A 38 10.63 -10.59 3.20
N ASN A 39 10.89 -11.59 2.35
CA ASN A 39 11.46 -12.87 2.74
C ASN A 39 12.96 -12.95 2.40
N GLU A 40 13.63 -14.03 2.82
CA GLU A 40 15.06 -14.24 2.61
C GLU A 40 15.49 -14.28 1.14
N ARG A 41 14.54 -14.57 0.23
CA ARG A 41 14.76 -14.58 -1.23
C ARG A 41 14.52 -13.20 -1.87
N GLY A 42 14.20 -12.18 -1.07
CA GLY A 42 13.90 -10.83 -1.51
C GLY A 42 12.48 -10.64 -2.05
N GLY A 43 11.60 -11.65 -1.99
CA GLY A 43 10.21 -11.54 -2.42
C GLY A 43 9.36 -10.80 -1.39
N ILE A 44 8.23 -10.23 -1.83
CA ILE A 44 7.29 -9.44 -1.02
C ILE A 44 6.27 -10.40 -0.39
N GLU A 45 6.21 -10.44 0.94
CA GLU A 45 5.25 -11.29 1.69
C GLU A 45 3.89 -10.61 1.93
N ASP A 46 3.87 -9.32 2.07
CA ASP A 46 2.70 -8.43 2.03
C ASP A 46 3.16 -6.98 1.90
N ASP A 47 2.28 -6.10 1.45
CA ASP A 47 2.48 -4.65 1.50
C ASP A 47 1.58 -4.00 2.57
N LEU A 48 2.05 -2.91 3.16
CA LEU A 48 1.40 -2.29 4.30
C LEU A 48 1.61 -0.79 4.34
N MET A 49 0.75 -0.12 5.11
CA MET A 49 1.01 1.25 5.56
C MET A 49 1.46 1.23 7.02
N PHE A 50 2.44 2.03 7.39
CA PHE A 50 2.82 2.25 8.78
C PHE A 50 2.98 3.74 9.09
N ALA A 51 2.49 4.15 10.26
CA ALA A 51 2.45 5.52 10.71
C ALA A 51 3.15 5.67 12.05
N ASN A 52 3.93 6.74 12.22
CA ASN A 52 4.48 7.15 13.50
C ASN A 52 3.49 8.10 14.19
N ARG A 53 2.87 7.63 15.28
CA ARG A 53 1.89 8.38 16.05
C ARG A 53 2.45 8.94 17.37
N GLY A 54 3.79 8.99 17.49
CA GLY A 54 4.51 9.47 18.66
C GLY A 54 4.75 8.37 19.69
N ASP A 55 3.72 7.95 20.38
CA ASP A 55 3.81 6.92 21.43
C ASP A 55 3.76 5.48 20.90
N HIS A 56 3.38 5.29 19.62
CA HIS A 56 3.30 3.98 18.96
C HIS A 56 3.44 4.07 17.45
N LEU A 57 3.68 2.94 16.80
CA LEU A 57 3.47 2.77 15.37
C LEU A 57 2.08 2.17 15.15
N PHE A 58 1.36 2.70 14.16
CA PHE A 58 0.08 2.17 13.71
C PHE A 58 0.25 1.59 12.30
N LEU A 59 -0.14 0.34 12.11
CA LEU A 59 -0.01 -0.38 10.85
C LEU A 59 -1.38 -0.74 10.29
N VAL A 60 -1.50 -0.67 8.96
CA VAL A 60 -2.63 -1.22 8.21
C VAL A 60 -2.07 -2.25 7.24
N VAL A 61 -2.53 -3.50 7.36
CA VAL A 61 -2.09 -4.66 6.58
C VAL A 61 -3.24 -5.25 5.77
N ASN A 62 -2.93 -5.98 4.68
CA ASN A 62 -3.95 -6.53 3.81
C ASN A 62 -4.84 -7.57 4.52
N ALA A 63 -6.12 -7.53 4.21
CA ALA A 63 -7.14 -8.36 4.86
C ALA A 63 -6.85 -9.87 4.74
N GLY A 64 -6.32 -10.30 3.60
CA GLY A 64 -5.97 -11.71 3.36
C GLY A 64 -4.69 -12.17 4.04
N CYS A 65 -3.81 -11.23 4.43
CA CYS A 65 -2.49 -11.52 5.01
C CYS A 65 -2.42 -11.24 6.52
N LYS A 66 -3.42 -10.56 7.08
CA LYS A 66 -3.39 -9.99 8.44
C LYS A 66 -3.02 -10.98 9.55
N GLU A 67 -3.50 -12.24 9.51
CA GLU A 67 -3.14 -13.26 10.49
C GLU A 67 -1.65 -13.64 10.40
N ALA A 68 -1.13 -13.80 9.18
CA ALA A 68 0.28 -14.10 8.94
C ALA A 68 1.18 -12.93 9.34
N ASP A 69 0.75 -11.70 9.05
CA ASP A 69 1.50 -10.50 9.40
C ASP A 69 1.54 -10.26 10.91
N VAL A 70 0.41 -10.42 11.60
CA VAL A 70 0.37 -10.34 13.07
C VAL A 70 1.26 -11.43 13.70
N ALA A 71 1.21 -12.65 13.17
CA ALA A 71 2.08 -13.74 13.67
C ALA A 71 3.56 -13.42 13.42
N ARG A 72 3.91 -12.88 12.26
CA ARG A 72 5.27 -12.42 11.92
C ARG A 72 5.76 -11.34 12.87
N LEU A 73 4.94 -10.31 13.10
CA LEU A 73 5.26 -9.21 14.01
C LEU A 73 5.48 -9.72 15.43
N ARG A 74 4.60 -10.57 15.95
CA ARG A 74 4.75 -11.16 17.29
C ARG A 74 6.00 -12.01 17.42
N ALA A 75 6.24 -12.88 16.45
CA ALA A 75 7.42 -13.75 16.46
C ALA A 75 8.75 -12.99 16.46
N ALA A 76 8.78 -11.83 15.77
CA ALA A 76 10.00 -11.03 15.65
C ALA A 76 10.18 -10.00 16.76
N LEU A 77 9.12 -9.51 17.38
CA LEU A 77 9.15 -8.29 18.20
C LEU A 77 8.85 -8.56 19.68
N GLU A 78 8.02 -9.56 20.01
CA GLU A 78 7.69 -9.86 21.41
C GLU A 78 8.82 -10.64 22.10
N PRO A 79 9.07 -10.43 23.41
CA PRO A 79 8.26 -9.60 24.32
C PRO A 79 8.68 -8.14 24.41
N ASP A 80 9.73 -7.70 23.70
CA ASP A 80 10.33 -6.36 23.85
C ASP A 80 9.43 -5.26 23.32
N VAL A 81 8.60 -5.57 22.32
CA VAL A 81 7.59 -4.70 21.72
C VAL A 81 6.22 -5.36 21.84
N THR A 82 5.25 -4.64 22.35
CA THR A 82 3.86 -5.12 22.37
C THR A 82 3.25 -5.03 20.98
N VAL A 83 2.73 -6.16 20.48
CA VAL A 83 1.99 -6.25 19.20
C VAL A 83 0.51 -6.41 19.49
N GLU A 84 -0.24 -5.32 19.32
CA GLU A 84 -1.69 -5.27 19.57
C GLU A 84 -2.44 -5.34 18.25
N TYR A 85 -3.17 -6.43 18.01
CA TYR A 85 -4.10 -6.54 16.89
C TYR A 85 -5.45 -5.93 17.27
N ILE A 86 -5.90 -4.93 16.52
CA ILE A 86 -7.11 -4.16 16.82
C ILE A 86 -8.29 -4.79 16.09
N GLU A 87 -9.31 -5.25 16.83
CA GLU A 87 -10.51 -5.90 16.27
C GLU A 87 -11.77 -5.03 16.36
N ASP A 88 -11.74 -3.96 17.14
CA ASP A 88 -12.87 -3.09 17.45
C ASP A 88 -12.90 -1.78 16.65
N ARG A 89 -12.12 -1.69 15.57
CA ARG A 89 -12.12 -0.53 14.66
C ARG A 89 -12.40 -0.94 13.22
N ALA A 90 -13.18 -0.13 12.53
CA ALA A 90 -13.40 -0.21 11.09
C ALA A 90 -12.46 0.75 10.35
N LEU A 91 -12.18 0.47 9.09
CA LEU A 91 -11.43 1.35 8.19
C LEU A 91 -12.34 1.77 7.03
N LEU A 92 -12.60 3.07 6.91
CA LEU A 92 -13.34 3.68 5.81
C LEU A 92 -12.35 4.42 4.90
N ALA A 93 -12.59 4.39 3.59
CA ALA A 93 -11.83 5.17 2.62
C ALA A 93 -12.75 6.18 1.95
N LEU A 94 -12.42 7.47 2.06
CA LEU A 94 -13.08 8.58 1.35
C LEU A 94 -12.10 9.12 0.31
N GLN A 95 -12.37 8.88 -0.96
CA GLN A 95 -11.41 9.10 -2.04
C GLN A 95 -12.02 9.93 -3.17
N GLY A 96 -11.20 10.72 -3.82
CA GLY A 96 -11.58 11.51 -4.98
C GLY A 96 -11.33 13.00 -4.81
N PRO A 97 -11.43 13.80 -5.87
CA PRO A 97 -11.09 15.23 -5.86
C PRO A 97 -11.95 16.08 -4.91
N ALA A 98 -13.11 15.60 -4.49
CA ALA A 98 -13.99 16.27 -3.53
C ALA A 98 -13.81 15.78 -2.08
N ALA A 99 -12.92 14.81 -1.82
CA ALA A 99 -12.76 14.17 -0.52
C ALA A 99 -12.36 15.18 0.58
N GLU A 100 -11.41 16.09 0.29
CA GLU A 100 -11.03 17.16 1.22
C GLU A 100 -12.23 18.02 1.61
N ALA A 101 -12.95 18.53 0.62
CA ALA A 101 -14.07 19.42 0.89
C ALA A 101 -15.23 18.71 1.62
N ALA A 102 -15.44 17.42 1.37
CA ALA A 102 -16.45 16.62 2.06
C ALA A 102 -16.04 16.34 3.52
N LEU A 103 -14.78 15.98 3.79
CA LEU A 103 -14.32 15.69 5.14
C LEU A 103 -14.12 16.96 5.98
N ALA A 104 -13.62 18.04 5.37
CA ALA A 104 -13.45 19.33 6.04
C ALA A 104 -14.78 19.97 6.50
N ALA A 105 -15.90 19.59 5.90
CA ALA A 105 -17.23 19.98 6.38
C ALA A 105 -17.54 19.39 7.78
N LEU A 106 -16.92 18.27 8.15
CA LEU A 106 -17.06 17.63 9.47
C LEU A 106 -15.92 18.01 10.42
N ALA A 107 -14.70 18.17 9.91
CA ALA A 107 -13.49 18.50 10.66
C ALA A 107 -12.60 19.42 9.82
N PRO A 108 -12.71 20.75 9.94
CA PRO A 108 -11.98 21.70 9.09
C PRO A 108 -10.46 21.53 9.09
N GLU A 109 -9.89 21.03 10.19
CA GLU A 109 -8.45 20.81 10.37
C GLU A 109 -7.86 19.78 9.39
N VAL A 110 -8.67 18.92 8.77
CA VAL A 110 -8.17 17.93 7.80
C VAL A 110 -7.65 18.58 6.51
N ALA A 111 -8.09 19.80 6.20
CA ALA A 111 -7.62 20.55 5.03
C ALA A 111 -6.13 20.95 5.14
N ASP A 112 -5.61 21.08 6.36
CA ASP A 112 -4.21 21.40 6.60
C ASP A 112 -3.26 20.20 6.47
N MET A 113 -3.82 18.98 6.41
CA MET A 113 -3.03 17.75 6.23
C MET A 113 -2.41 17.69 4.85
N ARG A 114 -1.16 17.30 4.76
CA ARG A 114 -0.46 16.98 3.50
C ARG A 114 -0.58 15.50 3.19
N PHE A 115 -0.33 15.11 1.98
CA PHE A 115 -0.22 13.70 1.59
C PHE A 115 0.74 12.94 2.52
N MET A 116 0.30 11.79 3.03
CA MET A 116 0.97 10.96 4.03
C MET A 116 1.04 11.56 5.45
N ASP A 117 0.32 12.64 5.76
CA ASP A 117 0.10 13.05 7.14
C ASP A 117 -0.92 12.12 7.82
N VAL A 118 -0.76 11.93 9.13
CA VAL A 118 -1.72 11.24 9.99
C VAL A 118 -2.12 12.12 11.18
N ALA A 119 -3.37 12.04 11.57
CA ALA A 119 -3.91 12.84 12.67
C ALA A 119 -4.98 12.06 13.45
N THR A 120 -5.27 12.52 14.66
CA THR A 120 -6.47 12.14 15.41
C THR A 120 -7.46 13.29 15.33
N VAL A 121 -8.66 13.01 14.86
CA VAL A 121 -9.74 14.00 14.72
C VAL A 121 -11.05 13.43 15.27
N SER A 122 -11.97 14.33 15.66
CA SER A 122 -13.32 13.92 16.02
C SER A 122 -14.24 14.02 14.81
N LEU A 123 -14.79 12.90 14.34
CA LEU A 123 -15.76 12.85 13.26
C LEU A 123 -17.09 12.31 13.82
N ASN A 124 -18.15 13.11 13.71
CA ASN A 124 -19.48 12.76 14.21
C ASN A 124 -19.48 12.27 15.68
N GLY A 125 -18.64 12.91 16.52
CA GLY A 125 -18.50 12.59 17.94
C GLY A 125 -17.65 11.36 18.28
N ALA A 126 -17.09 10.68 17.28
CA ALA A 126 -16.15 9.57 17.47
C ALA A 126 -14.71 10.01 17.24
N GLU A 127 -13.79 9.52 18.08
CA GLU A 127 -12.36 9.68 17.86
C GLU A 127 -11.91 8.82 16.68
N CYS A 128 -11.45 9.46 15.60
CA CYS A 128 -10.96 8.81 14.40
C CYS A 128 -9.46 9.03 14.22
N TRP A 129 -8.78 7.99 13.77
CA TRP A 129 -7.41 8.11 13.30
C TRP A 129 -7.44 8.16 11.79
N ILE A 130 -7.00 9.27 11.25
CA ILE A 130 -7.06 9.49 9.80
C ILE A 130 -5.67 9.62 9.20
N SER A 131 -5.57 9.25 7.94
CA SER A 131 -4.42 9.55 7.09
C SER A 131 -4.91 10.21 5.80
N ARG A 132 -4.16 11.19 5.27
CA ARG A 132 -4.39 11.72 3.93
C ARG A 132 -3.63 10.85 2.93
N SER A 133 -4.29 9.80 2.49
CA SER A 133 -3.76 8.77 1.60
C SER A 133 -4.88 7.95 0.99
N GLY A 134 -4.54 7.04 0.09
CA GLY A 134 -5.52 6.13 -0.50
C GLY A 134 -4.93 5.22 -1.57
N TYR A 135 -5.81 4.50 -2.24
CA TYR A 135 -5.47 3.49 -3.22
C TYR A 135 -6.23 3.70 -4.54
N THR A 136 -6.32 4.95 -4.98
CA THR A 136 -7.12 5.34 -6.16
C THR A 136 -6.36 6.25 -7.14
N GLY A 137 -5.17 6.74 -6.74
CA GLY A 137 -4.45 7.75 -7.51
C GLY A 137 -5.00 9.17 -7.36
N GLU A 138 -6.10 9.34 -6.66
CA GLU A 138 -6.71 10.62 -6.32
C GLU A 138 -6.40 11.02 -4.87
N ASP A 139 -6.68 12.26 -4.53
CA ASP A 139 -6.64 12.72 -3.14
C ASP A 139 -7.70 12.01 -2.30
N GLY A 140 -7.46 11.89 -1.00
CA GLY A 140 -8.41 11.23 -0.13
C GLY A 140 -7.86 10.90 1.24
N TYR A 141 -8.74 10.29 2.03
CA TYR A 141 -8.46 9.92 3.41
C TYR A 141 -8.83 8.47 3.69
N GLU A 142 -8.03 7.83 4.52
CA GLU A 142 -8.39 6.58 5.18
C GLU A 142 -8.69 6.87 6.64
N ILE A 143 -9.83 6.39 7.14
CA ILE A 143 -10.42 6.75 8.43
C ILE A 143 -10.60 5.50 9.25
N SER A 144 -9.74 5.31 10.25
CA SER A 144 -9.93 4.28 11.28
C SER A 144 -10.89 4.84 12.35
N VAL A 145 -12.01 4.20 12.52
CA VAL A 145 -13.10 4.62 13.40
C VAL A 145 -13.54 3.46 14.30
N PRO A 146 -13.94 3.69 15.58
CA PRO A 146 -14.51 2.64 16.41
C PRO A 146 -15.66 1.92 15.69
N SER A 147 -15.70 0.59 15.77
CA SER A 147 -16.64 -0.23 14.99
C SER A 147 -18.10 0.14 15.23
N GLU A 148 -18.45 0.49 16.47
CA GLU A 148 -19.80 0.92 16.85
C GLU A 148 -20.20 2.27 16.23
N ALA A 149 -19.24 3.14 15.88
CA ALA A 149 -19.49 4.43 15.26
C ALA A 149 -19.42 4.39 13.72
N ALA A 150 -18.91 3.32 13.13
CA ALA A 150 -18.61 3.23 11.69
C ALA A 150 -19.84 3.45 10.81
N VAL A 151 -20.97 2.82 11.13
CA VAL A 151 -22.21 2.95 10.35
C VAL A 151 -22.77 4.37 10.42
N ALA A 152 -22.73 5.00 11.61
CA ALA A 152 -23.20 6.37 11.80
C ALA A 152 -22.33 7.35 11.00
N LEU A 153 -21.01 7.21 11.06
CA LEU A 153 -20.08 8.04 10.30
C LEU A 153 -20.26 7.84 8.79
N ALA A 154 -20.38 6.60 8.33
CA ALA A 154 -20.60 6.32 6.90
C ALA A 154 -21.89 6.99 6.38
N ARG A 155 -22.98 6.98 7.17
CA ARG A 155 -24.23 7.67 6.80
C ARG A 155 -24.08 9.19 6.76
N VAL A 156 -23.30 9.77 7.65
CA VAL A 156 -23.00 11.22 7.62
C VAL A 156 -22.20 11.59 6.38
N LEU A 157 -21.19 10.80 6.03
CA LEU A 157 -20.42 11.01 4.80
C LEU A 157 -21.31 10.89 3.55
N LEU A 158 -22.16 9.87 3.49
CA LEU A 158 -23.08 9.63 2.36
C LEU A 158 -24.26 10.63 2.29
N ALA A 159 -24.46 11.46 3.30
CA ALA A 159 -25.44 12.56 3.24
C ALA A 159 -24.91 13.78 2.47
N ASP A 160 -23.63 13.86 2.23
CA ASP A 160 -23.03 14.88 1.37
C ASP A 160 -23.22 14.48 -0.10
N GLU A 161 -23.82 15.35 -0.90
CA GLU A 161 -24.13 15.11 -2.32
C GLU A 161 -22.89 14.82 -3.20
N ARG A 162 -21.68 15.13 -2.69
CA ARG A 162 -20.40 14.85 -3.36
C ARG A 162 -19.90 13.43 -3.11
N VAL A 163 -20.51 12.68 -2.19
CA VAL A 163 -20.05 11.37 -1.74
C VAL A 163 -21.00 10.28 -2.20
N GLU A 164 -20.47 9.33 -2.95
CA GLU A 164 -21.20 8.15 -3.41
C GLU A 164 -20.55 6.86 -2.90
N PRO A 165 -21.35 5.83 -2.55
CA PRO A 165 -20.81 4.54 -2.20
C PRO A 165 -20.29 3.83 -3.45
N ILE A 166 -19.08 3.27 -3.36
CA ILE A 166 -18.48 2.49 -4.44
C ILE A 166 -18.15 1.07 -4.00
N GLY A 167 -18.08 0.15 -4.94
CA GLY A 167 -17.71 -1.25 -4.70
C GLY A 167 -16.24 -1.56 -4.99
N LEU A 168 -15.84 -2.80 -4.73
CA LEU A 168 -14.48 -3.29 -4.96
C LEU A 168 -14.04 -3.19 -6.43
N GLY A 169 -14.98 -3.32 -7.39
CA GLY A 169 -14.66 -3.15 -8.81
C GLY A 169 -14.18 -1.74 -9.15
N ALA A 170 -14.74 -0.69 -8.52
CA ALA A 170 -14.26 0.67 -8.68
C ALA A 170 -12.87 0.85 -8.03
N ARG A 171 -12.68 0.31 -6.82
CA ARG A 171 -11.37 0.30 -6.16
C ARG A 171 -10.30 -0.34 -7.05
N ASP A 172 -10.60 -1.49 -7.67
CA ASP A 172 -9.65 -2.20 -8.51
C ASP A 172 -9.33 -1.45 -9.81
N SER A 173 -10.31 -0.92 -10.51
CA SER A 173 -10.06 -0.14 -11.73
C SER A 173 -9.28 1.15 -11.45
N LEU A 174 -9.58 1.85 -10.36
CA LEU A 174 -8.90 3.10 -9.99
C LEU A 174 -7.44 2.86 -9.57
N ARG A 175 -7.18 1.84 -8.73
CA ARG A 175 -5.79 1.52 -8.34
C ARG A 175 -4.94 1.13 -9.56
N LEU A 176 -5.53 0.39 -10.52
CA LEU A 176 -4.84 -0.03 -11.73
C LEU A 176 -4.53 1.15 -12.64
N GLU A 177 -5.48 2.10 -12.83
CA GLU A 177 -5.22 3.36 -13.54
C GLU A 177 -4.06 4.15 -12.92
N ALA A 178 -3.97 4.14 -11.58
CA ALA A 178 -2.90 4.79 -10.84
C ALA A 178 -1.57 4.02 -10.88
N GLY A 179 -1.53 2.81 -11.44
CA GLY A 179 -0.34 1.96 -11.49
C GLY A 179 0.02 1.32 -10.14
N LEU A 180 -0.93 1.26 -9.18
CA LEU A 180 -0.71 0.69 -7.86
C LEU A 180 -0.87 -0.83 -7.89
N CYS A 181 0.09 -1.53 -7.28
CA CYS A 181 0.10 -2.99 -7.19
C CYS A 181 -1.04 -3.52 -6.32
N LEU A 182 -1.54 -4.70 -6.67
CA LEU A 182 -2.40 -5.51 -5.83
C LEU A 182 -1.63 -6.74 -5.37
N TYR A 183 -1.48 -6.89 -4.04
CA TYR A 183 -0.83 -8.06 -3.47
C TYR A 183 -1.59 -9.36 -3.83
N GLY A 184 -0.84 -10.40 -4.17
CA GLY A 184 -1.36 -11.67 -4.67
C GLY A 184 -1.63 -11.71 -6.17
N HIS A 185 -1.48 -10.59 -6.89
CA HIS A 185 -1.61 -10.46 -8.34
C HIS A 185 -0.36 -9.84 -8.98
N ASP A 186 -0.07 -8.57 -8.67
CA ASP A 186 1.07 -7.86 -9.25
C ASP A 186 2.37 -8.05 -8.45
N ILE A 187 2.25 -8.37 -7.18
CA ILE A 187 3.36 -8.63 -6.25
C ILE A 187 3.00 -9.82 -5.35
N ASP A 188 4.00 -10.61 -5.03
CA ASP A 188 3.89 -11.83 -4.23
C ASP A 188 5.22 -12.22 -3.58
N ALA A 189 5.24 -13.37 -2.88
CA ALA A 189 6.42 -13.90 -2.20
C ALA A 189 7.57 -14.35 -3.14
N ALA A 190 7.36 -14.37 -4.45
CA ALA A 190 8.38 -14.68 -5.46
C ALA A 190 8.90 -13.45 -6.20
N THR A 191 8.22 -12.30 -6.05
CA THR A 191 8.51 -11.06 -6.76
C THR A 191 9.22 -10.08 -5.84
N SER A 192 10.39 -9.59 -6.28
CA SER A 192 11.15 -8.60 -5.50
C SER A 192 10.63 -7.17 -5.70
N PRO A 193 10.90 -6.24 -4.75
CA PRO A 193 10.58 -4.83 -4.92
C PRO A 193 11.27 -4.18 -6.14
N VAL A 194 12.39 -4.73 -6.58
CA VAL A 194 13.13 -4.23 -7.75
C VAL A 194 12.43 -4.64 -9.04
N GLU A 195 12.02 -5.90 -9.15
CA GLU A 195 11.18 -6.40 -10.25
C GLU A 195 9.84 -5.67 -10.31
N ALA A 196 9.22 -5.48 -9.15
CA ALA A 196 7.92 -4.79 -9.03
C ALA A 196 7.96 -3.28 -9.29
N ALA A 197 9.13 -2.70 -9.59
CA ALA A 197 9.32 -1.24 -9.75
C ALA A 197 8.90 -0.43 -8.51
N LEU A 198 9.09 -0.99 -7.29
CA LEU A 198 8.79 -0.38 -6.00
C LEU A 198 10.05 0.18 -5.30
N THR A 199 11.14 0.35 -6.02
CA THR A 199 12.42 0.84 -5.46
C THR A 199 12.32 2.23 -4.85
N TRP A 200 11.36 3.04 -5.26
CA TRP A 200 11.07 4.35 -4.66
C TRP A 200 10.69 4.25 -3.16
N GLY A 201 10.09 3.12 -2.75
CA GLY A 201 9.73 2.83 -1.36
C GLY A 201 10.94 2.52 -0.47
N ILE A 202 12.12 2.22 -1.03
CA ILE A 202 13.34 1.94 -0.28
C ILE A 202 14.16 3.23 -0.17
N GLN A 203 14.18 3.86 0.99
CA GLN A 203 14.87 5.13 1.21
C GLN A 203 16.39 4.98 1.08
N LYS A 204 17.08 6.07 0.70
CA LYS A 204 18.53 6.05 0.48
C LYS A 204 19.33 5.55 1.67
N VAL A 205 18.86 5.84 2.89
CA VAL A 205 19.50 5.40 4.15
C VAL A 205 19.54 3.89 4.30
N ARG A 206 18.64 3.15 3.64
CA ARG A 206 18.51 1.68 3.64
C ARG A 206 19.22 1.00 2.47
N ARG A 207 19.60 1.75 1.44
CA ARG A 207 20.32 1.25 0.26
C ARG A 207 21.82 1.13 0.52
N ALA A 208 22.55 0.52 -0.40
CA ALA A 208 24.01 0.46 -0.36
C ALA A 208 24.61 1.86 -0.10
N ASN A 209 25.60 1.94 0.78
CA ASN A 209 26.23 3.18 1.26
C ASN A 209 25.33 4.09 2.13
N GLY A 210 24.11 3.69 2.46
CA GLY A 210 23.28 4.37 3.45
C GLY A 210 23.77 4.12 4.88
N THR A 211 23.49 5.01 5.80
CA THR A 211 23.94 4.89 7.21
C THR A 211 23.31 3.71 7.95
N ARG A 212 22.19 3.18 7.45
CA ARG A 212 21.52 1.97 7.93
C ARG A 212 21.25 1.01 6.76
N ALA A 213 22.24 0.83 5.89
CA ALA A 213 22.13 -0.04 4.72
C ALA A 213 21.85 -1.49 5.13
N GLY A 214 20.91 -2.14 4.45
CA GLY A 214 20.55 -3.54 4.74
C GLY A 214 19.89 -3.71 6.12
N GLY A 215 20.17 -4.85 6.77
CA GLY A 215 19.66 -5.16 8.10
C GLY A 215 18.14 -5.44 8.14
N PHE A 216 17.56 -5.80 7.02
CA PHE A 216 16.19 -6.29 6.87
C PHE A 216 16.20 -7.65 6.17
N VAL A 217 15.10 -8.37 6.26
CA VAL A 217 14.99 -9.71 5.66
C VAL A 217 15.12 -9.63 4.15
N GLY A 218 16.01 -10.43 3.54
CA GLY A 218 16.25 -10.44 2.09
C GLY A 218 17.12 -9.28 1.58
N ALA A 219 17.78 -8.54 2.47
CA ALA A 219 18.57 -7.36 2.11
C ALA A 219 19.66 -7.65 1.06
N ASP A 220 20.39 -8.77 1.19
CA ASP A 220 21.48 -9.10 0.26
C ASP A 220 20.97 -9.27 -1.18
N VAL A 221 19.82 -9.92 -1.35
CA VAL A 221 19.20 -10.10 -2.67
C VAL A 221 18.71 -8.77 -3.22
N ILE A 222 17.96 -8.00 -2.44
CA ILE A 222 17.35 -6.74 -2.88
C ILE A 222 18.44 -5.69 -3.19
N LEU A 223 19.46 -5.57 -2.35
CA LEU A 223 20.56 -4.64 -2.59
C LEU A 223 21.44 -5.07 -3.78
N GLY A 224 21.64 -6.38 -3.97
CA GLY A 224 22.28 -6.92 -5.16
C GLY A 224 21.51 -6.56 -6.44
N GLN A 225 20.20 -6.80 -6.46
CA GLN A 225 19.34 -6.44 -7.59
C GLN A 225 19.30 -4.93 -7.87
N LEU A 226 19.36 -4.08 -6.83
CA LEU A 226 19.46 -2.62 -7.00
C LEU A 226 20.77 -2.20 -7.68
N ALA A 227 21.85 -2.95 -7.47
CA ALA A 227 23.16 -2.68 -8.06
C ALA A 227 23.32 -3.29 -9.45
N GLU A 228 22.86 -4.50 -9.68
CA GLU A 228 23.11 -5.30 -10.87
C GLU A 228 21.92 -5.28 -11.86
N GLY A 229 20.74 -4.91 -11.41
CA GLY A 229 19.50 -5.01 -12.17
C GLY A 229 18.79 -6.34 -11.95
N VAL A 230 17.67 -6.51 -12.65
CA VAL A 230 16.80 -7.69 -12.61
C VAL A 230 16.51 -8.19 -14.03
N ALA A 231 16.17 -9.47 -14.16
CA ALA A 231 15.89 -10.07 -15.46
C ALA A 231 14.52 -9.64 -16.03
N GLN A 232 13.57 -9.33 -15.17
CA GLN A 232 12.21 -8.90 -15.55
C GLN A 232 11.77 -7.69 -14.74
N LYS A 233 10.81 -6.95 -15.26
CA LYS A 233 10.29 -5.75 -14.60
C LYS A 233 8.81 -5.58 -14.87
N ARG A 234 8.08 -5.12 -13.83
CA ARG A 234 6.67 -4.72 -13.97
C ARG A 234 6.57 -3.46 -14.83
N VAL A 235 5.64 -3.50 -15.78
CA VAL A 235 5.31 -2.40 -16.68
C VAL A 235 3.81 -2.17 -16.75
N GLY A 236 3.41 -0.94 -17.10
CA GLY A 236 2.05 -0.63 -17.51
C GLY A 236 1.89 -0.91 -19.01
N LEU A 237 0.72 -1.44 -19.40
CA LEU A 237 0.38 -1.82 -20.75
C LEU A 237 -0.89 -1.09 -21.20
N LEU A 238 -0.82 -0.39 -22.32
CA LEU A 238 -1.97 0.25 -22.96
C LEU A 238 -2.14 -0.39 -24.35
N PRO A 239 -3.23 -1.14 -24.60
CA PRO A 239 -3.43 -1.81 -25.87
C PRO A 239 -3.90 -0.85 -26.97
N ASP A 240 -3.57 -1.16 -28.19
CA ASP A 240 -4.22 -0.58 -29.35
C ASP A 240 -5.63 -1.14 -29.47
N GLY A 241 -6.64 -0.30 -29.36
CA GLY A 241 -8.05 -0.69 -29.48
C GLY A 241 -8.75 -0.95 -28.14
N ARG A 242 -9.88 -1.68 -28.18
CA ARG A 242 -10.81 -1.81 -27.05
C ARG A 242 -10.86 -3.19 -26.42
N ALA A 243 -10.07 -4.14 -26.91
CA ALA A 243 -10.04 -5.48 -26.34
C ALA A 243 -9.38 -5.47 -24.95
N PRO A 244 -10.07 -5.98 -23.90
CA PRO A 244 -9.48 -6.00 -22.57
C PRO A 244 -8.38 -7.08 -22.50
N MET A 245 -7.27 -6.72 -21.87
CA MET A 245 -6.28 -7.68 -21.40
C MET A 245 -6.70 -8.16 -20.01
N ARG A 246 -6.64 -9.46 -19.78
CA ARG A 246 -7.00 -10.08 -18.51
C ARG A 246 -5.76 -10.64 -17.83
N GLU A 247 -5.84 -10.81 -16.52
CA GLU A 247 -4.83 -11.54 -15.75
C GLU A 247 -4.53 -12.90 -16.42
N GLY A 248 -3.24 -13.27 -16.47
CA GLY A 248 -2.77 -14.48 -17.11
C GLY A 248 -2.64 -14.41 -18.64
N THR A 249 -3.03 -13.30 -19.28
CA THR A 249 -2.81 -13.13 -20.73
C THR A 249 -1.30 -13.09 -21.01
N GLU A 250 -0.84 -13.92 -21.94
CA GLU A 250 0.56 -13.96 -22.36
C GLU A 250 0.95 -12.70 -23.15
N ILE A 251 2.18 -12.24 -22.92
CA ILE A 251 2.79 -11.11 -23.63
C ILE A 251 3.83 -11.67 -24.60
N PHE A 252 3.83 -11.19 -25.85
CA PHE A 252 4.75 -11.60 -26.90
C PHE A 252 5.55 -10.39 -27.39
N ALA A 253 6.78 -10.63 -27.79
CA ALA A 253 7.65 -9.57 -28.35
C ALA A 253 7.22 -9.11 -29.76
N SER A 254 6.40 -9.89 -30.46
CA SER A 254 5.96 -9.63 -31.82
C SER A 254 4.51 -10.01 -32.02
N ALA A 255 3.79 -9.26 -32.86
CA ALA A 255 2.43 -9.57 -33.28
C ALA A 255 2.29 -10.88 -34.08
N GLU A 256 3.39 -11.39 -34.62
CA GLU A 256 3.46 -12.65 -35.36
C GLU A 256 3.48 -13.87 -34.41
N GLY A 257 3.55 -13.63 -33.08
CA GLY A 257 3.63 -14.67 -32.05
C GLY A 257 5.08 -15.01 -31.71
N GLY A 258 5.31 -16.25 -31.27
CA GLY A 258 6.60 -16.74 -30.81
C GLY A 258 6.50 -17.31 -29.40
N ALA A 259 7.60 -17.30 -28.64
CA ALA A 259 7.58 -17.62 -27.24
C ALA A 259 7.01 -16.44 -26.42
N ALA A 260 6.18 -16.74 -25.44
CA ALA A 260 5.73 -15.74 -24.50
C ALA A 260 6.95 -15.17 -23.72
N ILE A 261 6.99 -13.86 -23.59
CA ILE A 261 8.05 -13.14 -22.88
C ILE A 261 7.62 -12.67 -21.50
N GLY A 262 6.35 -12.81 -21.19
CA GLY A 262 5.76 -12.40 -19.92
C GLY A 262 4.27 -12.66 -19.86
N HIS A 263 3.65 -12.14 -18.83
CA HIS A 263 2.19 -12.27 -18.64
C HIS A 263 1.62 -11.03 -17.94
N VAL A 264 0.33 -10.81 -18.16
CA VAL A 264 -0.47 -9.78 -17.50
C VAL A 264 -0.81 -10.24 -16.08
N THR A 265 -0.58 -9.39 -15.11
CA THR A 265 -0.90 -9.64 -13.68
C THR A 265 -2.20 -8.96 -13.24
N SER A 266 -2.53 -7.82 -13.84
CA SER A 266 -3.79 -7.10 -13.62
C SER A 266 -4.25 -6.46 -14.91
N GLY A 267 -5.55 -6.52 -15.20
CA GLY A 267 -6.12 -5.91 -16.41
C GLY A 267 -7.57 -5.53 -16.25
N ALA A 268 -7.91 -4.28 -16.59
CA ALA A 268 -9.26 -3.74 -16.51
C ALA A 268 -9.50 -2.67 -17.58
N PHE A 269 -10.71 -2.11 -17.59
CA PHE A 269 -11.01 -0.90 -18.33
C PHE A 269 -10.82 0.31 -17.41
N GLY A 270 -10.04 1.30 -17.87
CA GLY A 270 -9.81 2.54 -17.14
C GLY A 270 -10.95 3.54 -17.39
N PRO A 271 -11.76 3.89 -16.37
CA PRO A 271 -12.86 4.82 -16.55
C PRO A 271 -12.40 6.23 -16.88
N THR A 272 -11.25 6.68 -16.38
CA THR A 272 -10.65 7.98 -16.70
C THR A 272 -9.98 7.96 -18.07
N LEU A 273 -9.22 6.92 -18.36
CA LEU A 273 -8.53 6.72 -19.63
C LEU A 273 -9.49 6.41 -20.80
N GLN A 274 -10.71 5.93 -20.49
CA GLN A 274 -11.70 5.44 -21.48
C GLN A 274 -11.13 4.36 -22.41
N SER A 275 -10.18 3.57 -21.89
CA SER A 275 -9.44 2.55 -22.61
C SER A 275 -9.11 1.37 -21.71
N PRO A 276 -8.96 0.16 -22.24
CA PRO A 276 -8.35 -0.95 -21.51
C PRO A 276 -6.93 -0.61 -21.08
N MET A 277 -6.53 -1.15 -19.94
CA MET A 277 -5.18 -1.02 -19.40
C MET A 277 -4.82 -2.28 -18.61
N ALA A 278 -3.53 -2.52 -18.46
CA ALA A 278 -3.04 -3.66 -17.70
C ALA A 278 -1.67 -3.36 -17.05
N MET A 279 -1.28 -4.21 -16.14
CA MET A 279 0.09 -4.36 -15.67
C MET A 279 0.55 -5.79 -15.93
N GLY A 280 1.84 -5.97 -16.09
CA GLY A 280 2.46 -7.27 -16.28
C GLY A 280 3.96 -7.20 -16.19
N TYR A 281 4.61 -8.34 -16.28
CA TYR A 281 6.06 -8.45 -16.23
C TYR A 281 6.61 -8.79 -17.60
N VAL A 282 7.70 -8.12 -17.96
CA VAL A 282 8.45 -8.35 -19.21
C VAL A 282 9.96 -8.35 -18.92
N PRO A 283 10.80 -8.97 -19.76
CA PRO A 283 12.25 -8.87 -19.66
C PRO A 283 12.73 -7.41 -19.70
N THR A 284 13.82 -7.13 -18.98
CA THR A 284 14.37 -5.74 -18.87
C THR A 284 15.19 -5.30 -20.08
N ASP A 285 15.51 -6.19 -20.98
CA ASP A 285 16.29 -5.95 -22.21
C ASP A 285 15.42 -5.65 -23.46
N LEU A 286 14.13 -5.44 -23.27
CA LEU A 286 13.17 -5.08 -24.32
C LEU A 286 12.97 -3.59 -24.48
#